data_801e77376d59f3e4220391e08e57759d
#
_entry.id   801e77376d59f3e4220391e08e57759d
#
_cell.length_a   1.000
_cell.length_b   1.000
_cell.length_c   1.000
_cell.angle_alpha   90.00
_cell.angle_beta   90.00
_cell.angle_gamma   90.00
#
_symmetry.space_group_name_H-M   'P 1'
#
loop_
_entity.id
_entity.type
_entity.pdbx_description
1 polymer ?
#
loop_
_entity_poly.entity_id
_entity_poly.type
_entity_poly.pdbx_seq_one_letter_code
_entity_poly.pdbx_strand_id
1 'polypeptide(L)'
;MSAVGFEMNKPVLAIEGLTVSFDGFKAVDNLNLYIDRNELRVVIGPNGAGKTTVLDLICGKTRATAGSIQFDGRELTRLAEYDIVRAGVGRKFQNPSIYENLSVFENLEISYPKGRGVLGALFFKRTAAVVERVEEVAAEIFLSELLQQPAGLLSHGQKQWLEIGMLLMQDPDLLMLDEPVAGMSVSERTQTAALLQRICQGRSVLVIEHDMEFVKSIAHKVTVLHQGKVLAEGSMESVQSNPKVIEVYLGH
;
A
#
# COMPACT_ATOMS: atom_id res chain seq x y z
N MET A 1 8.41 10.47 42.69
CA MET A 1 7.49 9.65 41.89
C MET A 1 7.44 10.26 40.49
N SER A 2 8.24 9.74 39.58
CA SER A 2 8.30 10.24 38.21
C SER A 2 7.14 9.65 37.43
N ALA A 3 6.29 10.51 36.87
CA ALA A 3 5.26 10.12 35.94
C ALA A 3 5.97 9.62 34.67
N VAL A 4 5.92 8.30 34.41
CA VAL A 4 6.26 7.72 33.13
C VAL A 4 5.14 8.14 32.19
N GLY A 5 5.39 9.19 31.41
CA GLY A 5 4.52 9.60 30.33
C GLY A 5 4.47 8.47 29.30
N PHE A 6 3.32 7.82 29.15
CA PHE A 6 2.99 7.06 27.96
C PHE A 6 2.96 8.07 26.80
N GLU A 7 4.06 8.22 26.07
CA GLU A 7 3.99 8.77 24.71
C GLU A 7 3.13 7.80 23.89
N MET A 8 1.84 8.12 23.76
CA MET A 8 1.00 7.45 22.78
C MET A 8 1.66 7.71 21.42
N ASN A 9 2.23 6.66 20.84
CA ASN A 9 2.84 6.69 19.51
C ASN A 9 1.80 7.28 18.54
N LYS A 10 2.05 8.46 17.98
CA LYS A 10 1.14 9.05 17.01
C LYS A 10 1.07 8.13 15.80
N PRO A 11 -0.14 7.78 15.32
CA PRO A 11 -0.27 6.97 14.12
C PRO A 11 0.39 7.69 12.93
N VAL A 12 1.00 6.94 12.02
CA VAL A 12 1.55 7.49 10.78
C VAL A 12 0.44 7.95 9.85
N LEU A 13 -0.69 7.23 9.83
CA LEU A 13 -1.90 7.62 9.12
C LEU A 13 -3.07 7.69 10.09
N ALA A 14 -3.77 8.82 10.13
CA ALA A 14 -5.00 9.02 10.88
C ALA A 14 -6.12 9.49 9.94
N ILE A 15 -7.19 8.73 9.89
CA ILE A 15 -8.41 9.03 9.13
C ILE A 15 -9.54 9.24 10.13
N GLU A 16 -10.22 10.40 10.06
CA GLU A 16 -11.27 10.75 11.00
C GLU A 16 -12.52 11.26 10.29
N GLY A 17 -13.66 10.62 10.56
CA GLY A 17 -14.97 10.98 10.04
C GLY A 17 -15.05 10.99 8.50
N LEU A 18 -14.16 10.24 7.83
CA LEU A 18 -14.01 10.30 6.39
C LEU A 18 -15.28 9.84 5.69
N THR A 19 -15.80 10.67 4.79
CA THR A 19 -17.01 10.40 4.03
C THR A 19 -16.82 10.79 2.58
N VAL A 20 -17.27 9.93 1.66
CA VAL A 20 -17.44 10.26 0.24
C VAL A 20 -18.77 9.74 -0.26
N SER A 21 -19.48 10.59 -1.01
CA SER A 21 -20.75 10.25 -1.62
C SER A 21 -20.68 10.48 -3.14
N PHE A 22 -21.21 9.51 -3.90
CA PHE A 22 -21.39 9.58 -5.35
C PHE A 22 -22.90 9.53 -5.62
N ASP A 23 -23.47 10.60 -6.14
CA ASP A 23 -24.89 10.70 -6.49
C ASP A 23 -25.85 10.26 -5.37
N GLY A 24 -25.51 10.59 -4.12
CA GLY A 24 -26.28 10.23 -2.93
C GLY A 24 -25.92 8.89 -2.29
N PHE A 25 -25.17 8.03 -2.99
CA PHE A 25 -24.65 6.79 -2.42
C PHE A 25 -23.34 7.05 -1.68
N LYS A 26 -23.29 6.71 -0.39
CA LYS A 26 -22.08 6.84 0.43
C LYS A 26 -21.19 5.60 0.26
N ALA A 27 -20.14 5.71 -0.52
CA ALA A 27 -19.17 4.64 -0.68
C ALA A 27 -18.24 4.50 0.55
N VAL A 28 -18.01 5.61 1.27
CA VAL A 28 -17.37 5.66 2.59
C VAL A 28 -18.23 6.57 3.47
N ASP A 29 -18.57 6.16 4.69
CA ASP A 29 -19.48 6.86 5.60
C ASP A 29 -18.91 6.91 7.02
N ASN A 30 -18.42 8.09 7.43
CA ASN A 30 -17.89 8.37 8.75
C ASN A 30 -16.80 7.36 9.20
N LEU A 31 -15.88 7.04 8.28
CA LEU A 31 -14.82 6.07 8.51
C LEU A 31 -13.74 6.67 9.41
N ASN A 32 -13.34 5.91 10.44
CA ASN A 32 -12.18 6.20 11.28
C ASN A 32 -11.20 5.03 11.16
N LEU A 33 -9.93 5.31 10.84
CA LEU A 33 -8.88 4.32 10.70
C LEU A 33 -7.54 4.92 11.09
N TYR A 34 -6.78 4.21 11.94
CA TYR A 34 -5.46 4.64 12.40
C TYR A 34 -4.45 3.54 12.10
N ILE A 35 -3.33 3.90 11.47
CA ILE A 35 -2.24 2.99 11.17
C ILE A 35 -0.99 3.49 11.88
N ASP A 36 -0.36 2.60 12.67
CA ASP A 36 0.85 2.92 13.40
C ASP A 36 2.10 2.81 12.49
N ARG A 37 3.22 3.38 12.94
CA ARG A 37 4.50 3.22 12.24
C ARG A 37 4.92 1.76 12.25
N ASN A 38 5.46 1.29 11.11
CA ASN A 38 5.91 -0.09 10.92
C ASN A 38 4.79 -1.12 11.18
N GLU A 39 3.54 -0.73 10.94
CA GLU A 39 2.40 -1.62 11.01
C GLU A 39 2.07 -2.19 9.63
N LEU A 40 1.84 -3.51 9.55
CA LEU A 40 1.24 -4.17 8.41
C LEU A 40 -0.26 -4.33 8.68
N ARG A 41 -1.04 -3.39 8.15
CA ARG A 41 -2.50 -3.38 8.23
C ARG A 41 -3.10 -4.06 7.01
N VAL A 42 -3.99 -5.01 7.23
CA VAL A 42 -4.79 -5.58 6.15
C VAL A 42 -6.23 -5.14 6.26
N VAL A 43 -6.80 -4.66 5.17
CA VAL A 43 -8.21 -4.28 5.05
C VAL A 43 -8.93 -5.35 4.23
N ILE A 44 -9.90 -5.99 4.85
CA ILE A 44 -10.77 -6.98 4.21
C ILE A 44 -12.22 -6.49 4.18
N GLY A 45 -13.06 -7.14 3.41
CA GLY A 45 -14.49 -6.82 3.32
C GLY A 45 -15.09 -7.32 2.00
N PRO A 46 -16.42 -7.43 1.89
CA PRO A 46 -17.09 -7.84 0.66
C PRO A 46 -16.85 -6.84 -0.48
N ASN A 47 -17.20 -7.24 -1.71
CA ASN A 47 -17.17 -6.33 -2.85
C ASN A 47 -18.14 -5.17 -2.60
N GLY A 48 -17.71 -3.96 -2.96
CA GLY A 48 -18.48 -2.76 -2.69
C GLY A 48 -18.40 -2.22 -1.25
N ALA A 49 -17.61 -2.84 -0.36
CA ALA A 49 -17.44 -2.36 1.03
C ALA A 49 -16.73 -0.99 1.15
N GLY A 50 -16.16 -0.46 0.05
CA GLY A 50 -15.45 0.82 0.04
C GLY A 50 -13.93 0.72 0.14
N LYS A 51 -13.35 -0.49 0.11
CA LYS A 51 -11.90 -0.71 0.29
C LYS A 51 -11.03 0.10 -0.68
N THR A 52 -11.20 -0.08 -1.99
CA THR A 52 -10.46 0.66 -3.02
C THR A 52 -10.75 2.16 -2.95
N THR A 53 -11.98 2.54 -2.61
CA THR A 53 -12.36 3.95 -2.43
C THR A 53 -11.58 4.61 -1.28
N VAL A 54 -11.31 3.89 -0.19
CA VAL A 54 -10.45 4.38 0.90
C VAL A 54 -9.03 4.64 0.39
N LEU A 55 -8.43 3.73 -0.39
CA LEU A 55 -7.12 3.98 -1.00
C LEU A 55 -7.16 5.17 -1.97
N ASP A 56 -8.22 5.31 -2.78
CA ASP A 56 -8.41 6.44 -3.70
C ASP A 56 -8.49 7.77 -2.97
N LEU A 57 -9.11 7.80 -1.79
CA LEU A 57 -9.18 8.97 -0.92
C LEU A 57 -7.81 9.31 -0.30
N ILE A 58 -7.06 8.32 0.19
CA ILE A 58 -5.72 8.52 0.79
C ILE A 58 -4.75 9.08 -0.23
N CYS A 59 -4.75 8.57 -1.48
CA CYS A 59 -3.83 9.03 -2.52
C CYS A 59 -4.33 10.28 -3.29
N GLY A 60 -5.50 10.85 -2.93
CA GLY A 60 -6.02 12.07 -3.54
C GLY A 60 -6.69 11.92 -4.90
N LYS A 61 -6.82 10.68 -5.43
CA LYS A 61 -7.53 10.39 -6.68
C LYS A 61 -9.03 10.68 -6.58
N THR A 62 -9.59 10.50 -5.39
CA THR A 62 -10.97 10.87 -5.05
C THR A 62 -10.95 11.90 -3.93
N ARG A 63 -11.82 12.90 -3.99
CA ARG A 63 -11.93 13.91 -2.94
C ARG A 63 -12.99 13.52 -1.93
N ALA A 64 -12.66 13.64 -0.65
CA ALA A 64 -13.61 13.45 0.43
C ALA A 64 -14.69 14.54 0.42
N THR A 65 -15.92 14.15 0.78
CA THR A 65 -17.04 15.07 1.01
C THR A 65 -16.97 15.68 2.42
N ALA A 66 -16.48 14.89 3.39
CA ALA A 66 -16.28 15.31 4.78
C ALA A 66 -15.18 14.47 5.45
N GLY A 67 -14.70 14.90 6.62
CA GLY A 67 -13.66 14.26 7.39
C GLY A 67 -12.26 14.73 7.01
N SER A 68 -11.25 14.09 7.58
CA SER A 68 -9.84 14.42 7.39
C SER A 68 -8.97 13.17 7.23
N ILE A 69 -7.86 13.33 6.53
CA ILE A 69 -6.80 12.33 6.40
C ILE A 69 -5.49 13.02 6.76
N GLN A 70 -4.85 12.59 7.82
CA GLN A 70 -3.55 13.08 8.24
C GLN A 70 -2.50 11.99 8.05
N PHE A 71 -1.39 12.33 7.41
CA PHE A 71 -0.24 11.47 7.24
C PHE A 71 0.99 12.17 7.83
N ASP A 72 1.61 11.56 8.81
CA ASP A 72 2.72 12.13 9.59
C ASP A 72 2.44 13.57 10.08
N GLY A 73 1.20 13.81 10.53
CA GLY A 73 0.73 15.13 10.99
C GLY A 73 0.41 16.13 9.88
N ARG A 74 0.55 15.76 8.61
CA ARG A 74 0.21 16.58 7.44
C ARG A 74 -1.17 16.21 6.91
N GLU A 75 -2.04 17.21 6.72
CA GLU A 75 -3.37 17.02 6.11
C GLU A 75 -3.24 16.71 4.62
N LEU A 76 -3.83 15.57 4.17
CA LEU A 76 -3.77 15.11 2.78
C LEU A 76 -5.01 15.47 1.95
N THR A 77 -6.19 15.67 2.54
CA THR A 77 -7.47 15.78 1.81
C THR A 77 -7.53 16.89 0.77
N ARG A 78 -6.65 17.89 0.88
CA ARG A 78 -6.58 19.05 -0.03
C ARG A 78 -5.38 19.01 -0.96
N LEU A 79 -4.47 18.05 -0.80
CA LEU A 79 -3.28 17.94 -1.61
C LEU A 79 -3.59 17.35 -2.99
N ALA A 80 -2.74 17.63 -3.96
CA ALA A 80 -2.73 16.93 -5.24
C ALA A 80 -2.00 15.58 -5.09
N GLU A 81 -2.32 14.61 -5.96
CA GLU A 81 -1.73 13.26 -5.93
C GLU A 81 -0.20 13.29 -5.87
N TYR A 82 0.45 14.14 -6.67
CA TYR A 82 1.92 14.25 -6.70
C TYR A 82 2.51 14.81 -5.40
N ASP A 83 1.78 15.64 -4.65
CA ASP A 83 2.22 16.14 -3.34
C ASP A 83 2.06 15.07 -2.26
N ILE A 84 1.05 14.21 -2.37
CA ILE A 84 0.83 13.06 -1.48
C ILE A 84 1.94 12.04 -1.68
N VAL A 85 2.32 11.74 -2.93
CA VAL A 85 3.47 10.87 -3.23
C VAL A 85 4.76 11.46 -2.64
N ARG A 86 4.98 12.78 -2.79
CA ARG A 86 6.15 13.46 -2.19
C ARG A 86 6.14 13.50 -0.67
N ALA A 87 4.96 13.39 -0.06
CA ALA A 87 4.83 13.27 1.39
C ALA A 87 5.22 11.88 1.91
N GLY A 88 5.46 10.88 1.03
CA GLY A 88 5.88 9.54 1.40
C GLY A 88 4.78 8.48 1.30
N VAL A 89 3.68 8.75 0.60
CA VAL A 89 2.61 7.76 0.37
C VAL A 89 2.79 7.13 -1.01
N GLY A 90 3.12 5.83 -1.06
CA GLY A 90 3.21 5.04 -2.28
C GLY A 90 1.99 4.15 -2.47
N ARG A 91 1.44 4.10 -3.70
CA ARG A 91 0.31 3.21 -4.02
C ARG A 91 0.58 2.39 -5.28
N LYS A 92 0.37 1.07 -5.16
CA LYS A 92 0.27 0.17 -6.30
C LYS A 92 -1.18 0.13 -6.79
N PHE A 93 -1.37 0.43 -8.08
CA PHE A 93 -2.68 0.33 -8.73
C PHE A 93 -2.92 -1.10 -9.22
N GLN A 94 -4.20 -1.45 -9.47
CA GLN A 94 -4.59 -2.79 -9.93
C GLN A 94 -4.03 -3.15 -11.33
N ASN A 95 -3.91 -2.17 -12.22
CA ASN A 95 -3.34 -2.39 -13.54
C ASN A 95 -1.81 -2.24 -13.50
N PRO A 96 -1.05 -3.22 -14.01
CA PRO A 96 0.39 -3.15 -14.06
C PRO A 96 0.89 -1.89 -14.76
N SER A 97 1.78 -1.15 -14.08
CA SER A 97 2.38 0.10 -14.60
C SER A 97 3.82 -0.11 -15.05
N ILE A 98 4.20 -1.34 -15.42
CA ILE A 98 5.54 -1.66 -15.91
C ILE A 98 5.68 -1.34 -17.39
N TYR A 99 6.88 -0.95 -17.78
CA TYR A 99 7.27 -0.75 -19.18
C TYR A 99 7.81 -2.09 -19.74
N GLU A 100 6.96 -2.86 -20.39
CA GLU A 100 7.28 -4.24 -20.80
C GLU A 100 8.47 -4.35 -21.77
N ASN A 101 8.71 -3.32 -22.59
CA ASN A 101 9.83 -3.27 -23.53
C ASN A 101 11.16 -2.85 -22.89
N LEU A 102 11.13 -2.37 -21.66
CA LEU A 102 12.31 -2.00 -20.88
C LEU A 102 12.75 -3.17 -19.99
N SER A 103 14.02 -3.22 -19.66
CA SER A 103 14.56 -4.19 -18.70
C SER A 103 14.02 -3.93 -17.28
N VAL A 104 14.15 -4.91 -16.39
CA VAL A 104 13.87 -4.76 -14.96
C VAL A 104 14.67 -3.59 -14.39
N PHE A 105 15.97 -3.49 -14.73
CA PHE A 105 16.83 -2.39 -14.32
C PHE A 105 16.25 -1.03 -14.73
N GLU A 106 15.87 -0.87 -15.99
CA GLU A 106 15.34 0.39 -16.52
C GLU A 106 14.00 0.78 -15.88
N ASN A 107 13.11 -0.19 -15.61
CA ASN A 107 11.87 0.04 -14.89
C ASN A 107 12.12 0.58 -13.47
N LEU A 108 13.09 0.01 -12.76
CA LEU A 108 13.49 0.50 -11.43
C LEU A 108 14.14 1.88 -11.54
N GLU A 109 15.09 2.07 -12.47
CA GLU A 109 15.81 3.33 -12.69
C GLU A 109 14.85 4.50 -12.97
N ILE A 110 13.85 4.33 -13.85
CA ILE A 110 12.82 5.34 -14.14
C ILE A 110 12.05 5.73 -12.87
N SER A 111 11.93 4.83 -11.90
CA SER A 111 11.23 5.07 -10.63
C SER A 111 12.06 5.81 -9.59
N TYR A 112 13.35 6.05 -9.82
CA TYR A 112 14.24 6.78 -8.91
C TYR A 112 13.84 8.27 -8.81
N PRO A 113 13.66 8.85 -7.58
CA PRO A 113 13.00 10.14 -7.40
C PRO A 113 13.85 11.36 -7.74
N LYS A 114 15.18 11.25 -7.79
CA LYS A 114 16.09 12.38 -8.02
C LYS A 114 16.26 12.70 -9.50
N GLY A 115 16.37 14.01 -9.85
CA GLY A 115 16.64 14.44 -11.23
C GLY A 115 15.41 14.55 -12.15
N ARG A 116 14.18 14.53 -11.61
CA ARG A 116 12.92 14.52 -12.39
C ARG A 116 12.36 15.91 -12.76
N GLY A 117 13.04 17.00 -12.48
CA GLY A 117 12.71 18.27 -13.09
C GLY A 117 12.98 18.22 -14.60
N VAL A 118 12.29 19.05 -15.41
CA VAL A 118 12.43 19.06 -16.89
C VAL A 118 13.90 19.12 -17.33
N LEU A 119 14.70 19.98 -16.68
CA LEU A 119 16.13 20.06 -16.94
C LEU A 119 16.92 18.87 -16.40
N GLY A 120 16.52 18.32 -15.23
CA GLY A 120 17.14 17.15 -14.63
C GLY A 120 16.93 15.87 -15.42
N ALA A 121 15.76 15.72 -16.07
CA ALA A 121 15.47 14.58 -16.95
C ALA A 121 16.28 14.64 -18.25
N LEU A 122 16.50 15.85 -18.82
CA LEU A 122 17.33 16.06 -20.01
C LEU A 122 18.82 15.75 -19.76
N PHE A 123 19.29 15.95 -18.53
CA PHE A 123 20.70 15.76 -18.13
C PHE A 123 20.86 14.61 -17.11
N PHE A 124 19.88 13.69 -17.06
CA PHE A 124 19.97 12.54 -16.16
C PHE A 124 21.24 11.73 -16.48
N LYS A 125 22.05 11.53 -15.47
CA LYS A 125 23.22 10.64 -15.54
C LYS A 125 23.02 9.50 -14.57
N ARG A 126 23.18 8.29 -15.06
CA ARG A 126 23.26 7.08 -14.24
C ARG A 126 24.49 7.19 -13.34
N THR A 127 24.27 7.49 -12.06
CA THR A 127 25.33 7.58 -11.05
C THR A 127 25.51 6.23 -10.34
N ALA A 128 26.63 6.03 -9.68
CA ALA A 128 26.85 4.82 -8.86
C ALA A 128 25.74 4.64 -7.81
N ALA A 129 25.28 5.73 -7.17
CA ALA A 129 24.18 5.69 -6.21
C ALA A 129 22.84 5.21 -6.80
N VAL A 130 22.56 5.51 -8.08
CA VAL A 130 21.35 5.00 -8.76
C VAL A 130 21.48 3.50 -8.99
N VAL A 131 22.66 3.05 -9.47
CA VAL A 131 22.91 1.62 -9.71
C VAL A 131 22.81 0.83 -8.41
N GLU A 132 23.49 1.28 -7.36
CA GLU A 132 23.45 0.67 -6.03
C GLU A 132 22.02 0.55 -5.51
N ARG A 133 21.22 1.63 -5.60
CA ARG A 133 19.83 1.59 -5.17
C ARG A 133 18.96 0.63 -5.99
N VAL A 134 19.18 0.56 -7.30
CA VAL A 134 18.49 -0.42 -8.17
C VAL A 134 18.84 -1.85 -7.76
N GLU A 135 20.13 -2.14 -7.51
CA GLU A 135 20.59 -3.47 -7.10
C GLU A 135 20.02 -3.86 -5.72
N GLU A 136 20.02 -2.94 -4.75
CA GLU A 136 19.39 -3.15 -3.43
C GLU A 136 17.90 -3.52 -3.56
N VAL A 137 17.13 -2.70 -4.30
CA VAL A 137 15.69 -2.93 -4.48
C VAL A 137 15.45 -4.22 -5.26
N ALA A 138 16.25 -4.51 -6.30
CA ALA A 138 16.13 -5.75 -7.06
C ALA A 138 16.37 -6.99 -6.18
N ALA A 139 17.33 -6.91 -5.25
CA ALA A 139 17.56 -7.97 -4.27
C ALA A 139 16.38 -8.12 -3.29
N GLU A 140 15.81 -7.00 -2.86
CA GLU A 140 14.64 -7.00 -1.97
C GLU A 140 13.42 -7.68 -2.61
N ILE A 141 13.18 -7.43 -3.91
CA ILE A 141 12.04 -7.96 -4.67
C ILE A 141 12.35 -9.27 -5.43
N PHE A 142 13.45 -9.96 -5.14
CA PHE A 142 13.85 -11.24 -5.74
C PHE A 142 14.12 -11.21 -7.26
N LEU A 143 14.54 -10.07 -7.82
CA LEU A 143 14.76 -9.90 -9.27
C LEU A 143 16.22 -9.59 -9.64
N SER A 144 17.20 -9.78 -8.74
CA SER A 144 18.63 -9.50 -9.00
C SER A 144 19.15 -10.17 -10.25
N GLU A 145 18.84 -11.47 -10.44
CA GLU A 145 19.32 -12.26 -11.59
C GLU A 145 18.62 -11.88 -12.90
N LEU A 146 17.54 -11.09 -12.82
CA LEU A 146 16.70 -10.73 -13.97
C LEU A 146 16.84 -9.26 -14.37
N LEU A 147 17.79 -8.51 -13.80
CA LEU A 147 17.95 -7.07 -14.00
C LEU A 147 18.03 -6.66 -15.46
N GLN A 148 18.68 -7.45 -16.31
CA GLN A 148 18.84 -7.16 -17.75
C GLN A 148 17.73 -7.76 -18.62
N GLN A 149 16.80 -8.53 -18.03
CA GLN A 149 15.70 -9.14 -18.78
C GLN A 149 14.62 -8.11 -19.09
N PRO A 150 14.04 -8.09 -20.32
CA PRO A 150 12.85 -7.30 -20.62
C PRO A 150 11.69 -7.65 -19.67
N ALA A 151 11.06 -6.65 -19.08
CA ALA A 151 10.01 -6.85 -18.09
C ALA A 151 8.78 -7.59 -18.62
N GLY A 152 8.54 -7.52 -19.94
CA GLY A 152 7.49 -8.28 -20.62
C GLY A 152 7.63 -9.80 -20.50
N LEU A 153 8.87 -10.31 -20.32
CA LEU A 153 9.17 -11.74 -20.19
C LEU A 153 9.05 -12.28 -18.76
N LEU A 154 8.79 -11.42 -17.78
CA LEU A 154 8.58 -11.82 -16.39
C LEU A 154 7.27 -12.60 -16.23
N SER A 155 7.25 -13.53 -15.25
CA SER A 155 6.00 -14.15 -14.79
C SER A 155 5.05 -13.10 -14.22
N HIS A 156 3.77 -13.46 -14.05
CA HIS A 156 2.80 -12.54 -13.47
C HIS A 156 3.22 -12.09 -12.07
N GLY A 157 3.65 -12.99 -11.19
CA GLY A 157 4.15 -12.67 -9.86
C GLY A 157 5.40 -11.80 -9.88
N GLN A 158 6.35 -12.07 -10.78
CA GLN A 158 7.56 -11.25 -10.95
C GLN A 158 7.23 -9.83 -11.43
N LYS A 159 6.22 -9.65 -12.30
CA LYS A 159 5.72 -8.33 -12.71
C LYS A 159 5.15 -7.58 -11.51
N GLN A 160 4.40 -8.25 -10.62
CA GLN A 160 3.88 -7.66 -9.40
C GLN A 160 5.01 -7.23 -8.44
N TRP A 161 6.07 -8.04 -8.30
CA TRP A 161 7.26 -7.68 -7.51
C TRP A 161 7.99 -6.49 -8.09
N LEU A 162 8.14 -6.43 -9.43
CA LEU A 162 8.74 -5.27 -10.09
C LEU A 162 7.98 -3.98 -9.79
N GLU A 163 6.63 -4.01 -9.82
CA GLU A 163 5.81 -2.85 -9.45
C GLU A 163 6.02 -2.42 -7.99
N ILE A 164 6.09 -3.38 -7.06
CA ILE A 164 6.43 -3.08 -5.67
C ILE A 164 7.83 -2.44 -5.61
N GLY A 165 8.80 -2.98 -6.34
CA GLY A 165 10.14 -2.42 -6.45
C GLY A 165 10.17 -1.00 -6.99
N MET A 166 9.39 -0.70 -8.03
CA MET A 166 9.27 0.66 -8.57
C MET A 166 8.73 1.66 -7.52
N LEU A 167 7.85 1.22 -6.62
CA LEU A 167 7.41 2.04 -5.49
C LEU A 167 8.51 2.17 -4.44
N LEU A 168 9.22 1.09 -4.10
CA LEU A 168 10.33 1.10 -3.13
C LEU A 168 11.49 1.99 -3.57
N MET A 169 11.69 2.16 -4.88
CA MET A 169 12.66 3.12 -5.42
C MET A 169 12.36 4.57 -4.98
N GLN A 170 11.11 4.89 -4.70
CA GLN A 170 10.66 6.22 -4.26
C GLN A 170 10.78 6.41 -2.74
N ASP A 171 11.15 5.35 -2.02
CA ASP A 171 11.32 5.31 -0.56
C ASP A 171 10.10 5.82 0.23
N PRO A 172 8.92 5.21 0.04
CA PRO A 172 7.70 5.65 0.73
C PRO A 172 7.71 5.23 2.20
N ASP A 173 7.14 6.08 3.09
CA ASP A 173 6.89 5.74 4.50
C ASP A 173 5.63 4.90 4.69
N LEU A 174 4.64 5.04 3.78
CA LEU A 174 3.43 4.23 3.70
C LEU A 174 3.29 3.62 2.32
N LEU A 175 3.29 2.29 2.24
CA LEU A 175 3.04 1.54 1.02
C LEU A 175 1.61 1.00 1.02
N MET A 176 0.83 1.32 0.00
CA MET A 176 -0.54 0.84 -0.18
C MET A 176 -0.63 -0.11 -1.37
N LEU A 177 -1.14 -1.32 -1.12
CA LEU A 177 -1.23 -2.39 -2.10
C LEU A 177 -2.68 -2.88 -2.22
N ASP A 178 -3.18 -2.94 -3.44
CA ASP A 178 -4.53 -3.44 -3.74
C ASP A 178 -4.40 -4.81 -4.42
N GLU A 179 -4.82 -5.87 -3.72
CA GLU A 179 -4.76 -7.28 -4.13
C GLU A 179 -3.39 -7.71 -4.69
N PRO A 180 -2.30 -7.55 -3.91
CA PRO A 180 -0.93 -7.76 -4.41
C PRO A 180 -0.61 -9.19 -4.81
N VAL A 181 -1.41 -10.19 -4.40
CA VAL A 181 -1.16 -11.61 -4.72
C VAL A 181 -2.18 -12.22 -5.69
N ALA A 182 -3.05 -11.40 -6.28
CA ALA A 182 -4.02 -11.89 -7.26
C ALA A 182 -3.31 -12.60 -8.42
N GLY A 183 -3.75 -13.82 -8.76
CA GLY A 183 -3.19 -14.63 -9.84
C GLY A 183 -1.81 -15.24 -9.59
N MET A 184 -1.25 -15.11 -8.38
CA MET A 184 0.03 -15.73 -8.01
C MET A 184 -0.10 -17.20 -7.63
N SER A 185 0.94 -17.97 -7.94
CA SER A 185 1.13 -19.33 -7.42
C SER A 185 1.33 -19.32 -5.89
N VAL A 186 1.17 -20.49 -5.24
CA VAL A 186 1.40 -20.63 -3.80
C VAL A 186 2.82 -20.20 -3.40
N SER A 187 3.83 -20.58 -4.19
CA SER A 187 5.22 -20.18 -3.94
C SER A 187 5.41 -18.67 -4.03
N GLU A 188 4.86 -18.01 -5.04
CA GLU A 188 4.95 -16.56 -5.20
C GLU A 188 4.22 -15.82 -4.08
N ARG A 189 3.05 -16.32 -3.62
CA ARG A 189 2.35 -15.77 -2.44
C ARG A 189 3.19 -15.85 -1.18
N THR A 190 3.85 -17.00 -0.93
CA THR A 190 4.74 -17.16 0.23
C THR A 190 5.91 -16.18 0.18
N GLN A 191 6.53 -16.01 -0.99
CA GLN A 191 7.61 -15.04 -1.17
C GLN A 191 7.12 -13.60 -0.99
N THR A 192 5.92 -13.27 -1.51
CA THR A 192 5.31 -11.95 -1.32
C THR A 192 5.02 -11.67 0.15
N ALA A 193 4.54 -12.67 0.91
CA ALA A 193 4.36 -12.53 2.36
C ALA A 193 5.68 -12.17 3.06
N ALA A 194 6.76 -12.89 2.76
CA ALA A 194 8.09 -12.60 3.32
C ALA A 194 8.61 -11.21 2.90
N LEU A 195 8.35 -10.79 1.66
CA LEU A 195 8.68 -9.45 1.16
C LEU A 195 7.96 -8.37 1.97
N LEU A 196 6.64 -8.47 2.13
CA LEU A 196 5.84 -7.47 2.85
C LEU A 196 6.22 -7.37 4.34
N GLN A 197 6.49 -8.50 4.99
CA GLN A 197 6.99 -8.52 6.37
C GLN A 197 8.35 -7.82 6.51
N ARG A 198 9.26 -8.00 5.54
CA ARG A 198 10.56 -7.32 5.51
C ARG A 198 10.42 -5.82 5.27
N ILE A 199 9.60 -5.41 4.29
CA ILE A 199 9.30 -4.00 4.01
C ILE A 199 8.74 -3.31 5.25
N CYS A 200 7.88 -3.99 6.00
CA CYS A 200 7.23 -3.45 7.19
C CYS A 200 8.20 -3.17 8.36
N GLN A 201 9.43 -3.69 8.35
CA GLN A 201 10.43 -3.37 9.38
C GLN A 201 10.90 -1.92 9.36
N GLY A 202 10.70 -1.21 8.26
CA GLY A 202 11.11 0.20 8.12
C GLY A 202 10.02 1.12 7.59
N ARG A 203 8.86 0.56 7.17
CA ARG A 203 7.74 1.29 6.55
C ARG A 203 6.42 0.76 7.05
N SER A 204 5.37 1.57 6.98
CA SER A 204 4.02 1.06 7.20
C SER A 204 3.43 0.53 5.90
N VAL A 205 2.66 -0.55 5.98
CA VAL A 205 2.07 -1.21 4.82
C VAL A 205 0.57 -1.36 5.02
N LEU A 206 -0.22 -0.90 4.05
CA LEU A 206 -1.67 -1.08 3.99
C LEU A 206 -2.01 -1.96 2.80
N VAL A 207 -2.58 -3.12 3.06
CA VAL A 207 -2.93 -4.11 2.05
C VAL A 207 -4.45 -4.28 2.01
N ILE A 208 -5.04 -4.23 0.81
CA ILE A 208 -6.40 -4.75 0.59
C ILE A 208 -6.26 -6.17 0.06
N GLU A 209 -6.94 -7.10 0.69
CA GLU A 209 -6.91 -8.51 0.30
C GLU A 209 -8.22 -9.23 0.61
N HIS A 210 -8.42 -10.35 -0.07
CA HIS A 210 -9.56 -11.25 0.13
C HIS A 210 -9.12 -12.72 0.34
N ASP A 211 -7.85 -13.05 0.09
CA ASP A 211 -7.25 -14.36 0.38
C ASP A 211 -6.95 -14.46 1.88
N MET A 212 -7.82 -15.17 2.62
CA MET A 212 -7.73 -15.25 4.08
C MET A 212 -6.48 -15.99 4.57
N GLU A 213 -5.94 -16.94 3.80
CA GLU A 213 -4.68 -17.62 4.15
C GLU A 213 -3.51 -16.66 4.05
N PHE A 214 -3.46 -15.87 2.97
CA PHE A 214 -2.46 -14.84 2.81
C PHE A 214 -2.58 -13.75 3.88
N VAL A 215 -3.80 -13.24 4.14
CA VAL A 215 -4.06 -12.27 5.22
C VAL A 215 -3.52 -12.77 6.56
N LYS A 216 -3.82 -14.02 6.92
CA LYS A 216 -3.35 -14.64 8.16
C LYS A 216 -1.83 -14.72 8.25
N SER A 217 -1.14 -14.87 7.12
CA SER A 217 0.32 -14.99 7.08
C SER A 217 1.06 -13.66 7.24
N ILE A 218 0.40 -12.52 6.95
CA ILE A 218 1.07 -11.20 6.91
C ILE A 218 0.56 -10.20 7.95
N ALA A 219 -0.73 -10.26 8.31
CA ALA A 219 -1.38 -9.18 9.05
C ALA A 219 -0.89 -9.05 10.49
N HIS A 220 -0.42 -7.85 10.87
CA HIS A 220 -0.29 -7.49 12.28
C HIS A 220 -1.67 -7.12 12.85
N LYS A 221 -2.49 -6.44 12.05
CA LYS A 221 -3.84 -6.03 12.42
C LYS A 221 -4.75 -6.07 11.18
N VAL A 222 -5.97 -6.53 11.38
CA VAL A 222 -6.99 -6.64 10.32
C VAL A 222 -8.11 -5.66 10.61
N THR A 223 -8.53 -4.92 9.58
CA THR A 223 -9.72 -4.06 9.59
C THR A 223 -10.74 -4.60 8.61
N VAL A 224 -11.95 -4.86 9.09
CA VAL A 224 -13.07 -5.29 8.25
C VAL A 224 -13.90 -4.07 7.86
N LEU A 225 -14.02 -3.83 6.57
CA LEU A 225 -14.93 -2.83 6.03
C LEU A 225 -16.25 -3.47 5.57
N HIS A 226 -17.34 -2.80 5.89
CA HIS A 226 -18.67 -3.12 5.41
C HIS A 226 -19.47 -1.85 5.20
N GLN A 227 -20.08 -1.70 4.01
CA GLN A 227 -20.91 -0.53 3.65
C GLN A 227 -20.24 0.83 3.98
N GLY A 228 -18.95 0.96 3.63
CA GLY A 228 -18.19 2.18 3.83
C GLY A 228 -17.76 2.48 5.26
N LYS A 229 -17.95 1.56 6.21
CA LYS A 229 -17.63 1.71 7.63
C LYS A 229 -16.68 0.62 8.12
N VAL A 230 -15.94 0.90 9.19
CA VAL A 230 -15.22 -0.14 9.94
C VAL A 230 -16.24 -0.96 10.74
N LEU A 231 -16.35 -2.24 10.41
CA LEU A 231 -17.22 -3.20 11.10
C LEU A 231 -16.53 -3.81 12.32
N ALA A 232 -15.26 -4.17 12.16
CA ALA A 232 -14.43 -4.76 13.20
C ALA A 232 -12.95 -4.47 12.94
N GLU A 233 -12.15 -4.44 14.00
CA GLU A 233 -10.71 -4.28 13.93
C GLU A 233 -10.03 -5.09 15.05
N GLY A 234 -8.91 -5.74 14.74
CA GLY A 234 -8.15 -6.52 15.71
C GLY A 234 -7.19 -7.52 15.07
N SER A 235 -6.74 -8.51 15.86
CA SER A 235 -5.99 -9.65 15.32
C SER A 235 -6.87 -10.47 14.38
N MET A 236 -6.26 -11.25 13.50
CA MET A 236 -7.01 -12.16 12.60
C MET A 236 -7.96 -13.08 13.36
N GLU A 237 -7.53 -13.62 14.49
CA GLU A 237 -8.34 -14.50 15.35
C GLU A 237 -9.56 -13.77 15.93
N SER A 238 -9.36 -12.55 16.43
CA SER A 238 -10.44 -11.70 16.96
C SER A 238 -11.47 -11.37 15.90
N VAL A 239 -11.02 -11.06 14.68
CA VAL A 239 -11.88 -10.71 13.56
C VAL A 239 -12.68 -11.92 13.08
N GLN A 240 -12.04 -13.10 12.94
CA GLN A 240 -12.69 -14.33 12.51
C GLN A 240 -13.75 -14.84 13.50
N SER A 241 -13.58 -14.56 14.79
CA SER A 241 -14.53 -14.96 15.84
C SER A 241 -15.65 -13.93 16.07
N ASN A 242 -15.60 -12.78 15.41
CA ASN A 242 -16.60 -11.72 15.60
C ASN A 242 -17.93 -12.10 14.93
N PRO A 243 -19.05 -12.20 15.69
CA PRO A 243 -20.35 -12.59 15.13
C PRO A 243 -20.84 -11.71 13.98
N LYS A 244 -20.59 -10.41 14.04
CA LYS A 244 -20.97 -9.47 12.96
C LYS A 244 -20.17 -9.71 11.68
N VAL A 245 -18.89 -10.07 11.80
CA VAL A 245 -18.04 -10.41 10.65
C VAL A 245 -18.51 -11.73 10.03
N ILE A 246 -18.80 -12.72 10.86
CA ILE A 246 -19.34 -14.03 10.41
C ILE A 246 -20.65 -13.83 9.65
N GLU A 247 -21.57 -13.02 10.18
CA GLU A 247 -22.85 -12.69 9.52
C GLU A 247 -22.65 -12.06 8.13
N VAL A 248 -21.73 -11.11 8.00
CA VAL A 248 -21.45 -10.43 6.73
C VAL A 248 -20.81 -11.36 5.68
N TYR A 249 -20.00 -12.32 6.10
CA TYR A 249 -19.31 -13.25 5.19
C TYR A 249 -20.06 -14.56 4.92
N LEU A 250 -20.88 -15.02 5.86
CA LEU A 250 -21.60 -16.30 5.78
C LEU A 250 -23.12 -16.14 5.69
N GLY A 251 -23.64 -14.95 5.90
CA GLY A 251 -25.08 -14.66 5.99
C GLY A 251 -25.80 -14.50 4.65
N HIS A 252 -25.27 -15.06 3.57
CA HIS A 252 -25.90 -15.07 2.24
C HIS A 252 -26.08 -16.49 1.73
#